data_d6faec8248f49d70e71fe029418c9c49
#
_entry.id   d6faec8248f49d70e71fe029418c9c49
#
_cell.length_a   1.000
_cell.length_b   1.000
_cell.length_c   1.000
_cell.angle_alpha   90.00
_cell.angle_beta   90.00
_cell.angle_gamma   90.00
#
_symmetry.space_group_name_H-M   'P 1'
#
loop_
_entity.id
_entity.type
_entity.pdbx_description
1 polymer ?
#
loop_
_entity_poly.entity_id
_entity_poly.type
_entity_poly.pdbx_seq_one_letter_code
_entity_poly.pdbx_strand_id
1 'polypeptide(L)'
;MQVSNLRAHIGATYGWFLESGCVIEVNEVLAEPEEFEQWAFPPNYAPRRARFHADFGKEGKVTCEITVGLIRNREPKAENYGAYFYCNHRLVVKELKTRDVGYYSEIGVPHPDASLCRAIIRLQGPAALMPWNSTKSGINIAHPVFERLRPTLVELMAHFTSLSRRLKDDWENQVFKYDAGVIEKIEPIEGSERLHLTLPPLPRVRRSSVLDLKAENSQKLQDMPWTLGLVEAIGLIDVIKRQKLQTKNRISLILLDSNFEIALKEFLVHRTDLFPKKTYTDTKIKELFSRRHLVVAEISKHVKIPEKLLLIVEHYYEQRNKLIHERATMDVADKDIEVYRSTIEKILGILFGLSFAVE
;
A
#
# COMPACT_ATOMS: atom_id res chain seq x y z
N MET A 1 12.50 -38.23 0.33
CA MET A 1 11.67 -37.20 0.99
C MET A 1 11.97 -37.27 2.48
N GLN A 2 12.36 -36.19 3.15
CA GLN A 2 12.62 -36.22 4.58
C GLN A 2 11.32 -36.49 5.35
N VAL A 3 11.38 -37.23 6.47
CA VAL A 3 10.20 -37.58 7.27
C VAL A 3 9.41 -36.36 7.74
N SER A 4 10.10 -35.25 8.04
CA SER A 4 9.47 -33.96 8.37
C SER A 4 8.59 -33.42 7.24
N ASN A 5 9.04 -33.51 5.98
CA ASN A 5 8.27 -33.05 4.82
C ASN A 5 7.04 -33.93 4.58
N LEU A 6 7.13 -35.26 4.88
CA LEU A 6 5.96 -36.12 4.77
C LEU A 6 4.91 -35.78 5.82
N ARG A 7 5.31 -35.52 7.08
CA ARG A 7 4.37 -35.07 8.13
C ARG A 7 3.71 -33.73 7.80
N ALA A 8 4.47 -32.76 7.33
CA ALA A 8 3.92 -31.49 6.89
C ALA A 8 2.94 -31.66 5.73
N HIS A 9 3.26 -32.53 4.76
CA HIS A 9 2.34 -32.83 3.66
C HIS A 9 1.05 -33.51 4.14
N ILE A 10 1.13 -34.41 5.11
CA ILE A 10 -0.03 -35.06 5.75
C ILE A 10 -0.85 -33.99 6.49
N GLY A 11 -0.23 -33.13 7.30
CA GLY A 11 -0.88 -32.05 8.02
C GLY A 11 -1.65 -31.12 7.11
N ALA A 12 -1.03 -30.71 6.01
CA ALA A 12 -1.67 -29.86 5.00
C ALA A 12 -2.84 -30.59 4.29
N THR A 13 -2.61 -31.82 3.83
CA THR A 13 -3.57 -32.56 3.00
C THR A 13 -4.79 -33.03 3.77
N TYR A 14 -4.60 -33.48 4.99
CA TYR A 14 -5.61 -34.09 5.85
C TYR A 14 -5.91 -33.29 7.12
N GLY A 15 -5.56 -32.01 7.18
CA GLY A 15 -5.72 -31.15 8.35
C GLY A 15 -7.12 -31.24 8.98
N TRP A 16 -8.18 -31.13 8.19
CA TRP A 16 -9.55 -31.27 8.67
C TRP A 16 -9.84 -32.61 9.35
N PHE A 17 -9.30 -33.73 8.81
CA PHE A 17 -9.50 -35.06 9.42
C PHE A 17 -8.74 -35.18 10.73
N LEU A 18 -7.54 -34.63 10.81
CA LEU A 18 -6.73 -34.60 12.03
C LEU A 18 -7.43 -33.81 13.13
N GLU A 19 -7.96 -32.61 12.80
CA GLU A 19 -8.77 -31.78 13.71
C GLU A 19 -10.05 -32.48 14.15
N SER A 20 -10.63 -33.32 13.28
CA SER A 20 -11.83 -34.12 13.57
C SER A 20 -11.57 -35.41 14.36
N GLY A 21 -10.33 -35.59 14.84
CA GLY A 21 -9.94 -36.71 15.70
C GLY A 21 -9.30 -37.89 14.99
N CYS A 22 -9.00 -37.80 13.69
CA CYS A 22 -8.18 -38.81 13.01
C CYS A 22 -6.72 -38.66 13.47
N VAL A 23 -6.07 -39.79 13.80
CA VAL A 23 -4.68 -39.81 14.22
C VAL A 23 -3.83 -40.42 13.12
N ILE A 24 -2.82 -39.70 12.67
CA ILE A 24 -1.83 -40.21 11.68
C ILE A 24 -0.43 -40.02 12.28
N GLU A 25 0.29 -41.12 12.37
CA GLU A 25 1.67 -41.15 12.86
C GLU A 25 2.64 -41.51 11.74
N VAL A 26 3.79 -40.86 11.75
CA VAL A 26 4.91 -41.15 10.85
C VAL A 26 6.16 -41.34 11.71
N ASN A 27 6.65 -42.58 11.80
CA ASN A 27 7.75 -42.97 12.68
C ASN A 27 7.49 -42.56 14.14
N GLU A 28 6.36 -42.99 14.70
CA GLU A 28 5.96 -42.72 16.09
C GLU A 28 5.77 -41.25 16.45
N VAL A 29 5.71 -40.36 15.45
CA VAL A 29 5.46 -38.93 15.66
C VAL A 29 4.18 -38.53 14.95
N LEU A 30 3.28 -37.87 15.68
CA LEU A 30 2.01 -37.40 15.18
C LEU A 30 2.20 -36.36 14.06
N ALA A 31 1.32 -36.43 13.06
CA ALA A 31 1.16 -35.36 12.08
C ALA A 31 0.21 -34.29 12.66
N GLU A 32 0.67 -33.06 12.73
CA GLU A 32 -0.12 -31.92 13.19
C GLU A 32 -0.91 -31.32 12.04
N PRO A 33 -2.16 -30.87 12.25
CA PRO A 33 -2.94 -30.20 11.21
C PRO A 33 -2.31 -28.87 10.83
N GLU A 34 -2.28 -28.56 9.54
CA GLU A 34 -1.89 -27.26 9.02
C GLU A 34 -3.13 -26.45 8.66
N GLU A 35 -3.30 -25.30 9.30
CA GLU A 35 -4.44 -24.43 9.10
C GLU A 35 -4.11 -23.26 8.19
N PHE A 36 -4.89 -23.10 7.11
CA PHE A 36 -4.68 -22.05 6.11
C PHE A 36 -5.65 -20.87 6.23
N GLU A 37 -6.71 -20.99 7.05
CA GLU A 37 -7.70 -19.91 7.24
C GLU A 37 -7.30 -18.95 8.35
N GLN A 38 -6.17 -18.30 8.21
CA GLN A 38 -5.67 -17.31 9.17
C GLN A 38 -5.64 -15.93 8.49
N TRP A 39 -6.45 -15.01 9.00
CA TRP A 39 -6.76 -13.77 8.37
C TRP A 39 -6.28 -12.55 9.18
N ALA A 40 -5.84 -11.50 8.45
CA ALA A 40 -5.62 -10.16 9.00
C ALA A 40 -6.15 -9.14 7.99
N PHE A 41 -6.91 -8.16 8.44
CA PHE A 41 -7.55 -7.24 7.51
C PHE A 41 -7.87 -5.90 8.17
N PRO A 42 -7.76 -4.79 7.44
CA PRO A 42 -8.22 -3.50 7.93
C PRO A 42 -9.74 -3.49 8.13
N PRO A 43 -10.26 -2.61 8.99
CA PRO A 43 -11.70 -2.42 9.14
C PRO A 43 -12.40 -2.30 7.78
N ASN A 44 -13.56 -2.93 7.63
CA ASN A 44 -14.37 -3.04 6.40
C ASN A 44 -13.87 -4.00 5.32
N TYR A 45 -12.69 -4.61 5.47
CA TYR A 45 -12.12 -5.54 4.48
C TYR A 45 -12.02 -6.98 5.02
N ALA A 46 -12.98 -7.39 5.82
CA ALA A 46 -13.10 -8.77 6.30
C ALA A 46 -13.15 -9.75 5.12
N PRO A 47 -12.63 -10.98 5.28
CA PRO A 47 -12.76 -12.02 4.26
C PRO A 47 -14.20 -12.17 3.80
N ARG A 48 -14.40 -12.47 2.53
CA ARG A 48 -15.71 -12.68 1.95
C ARG A 48 -15.91 -14.16 1.65
N ARG A 49 -17.08 -14.67 2.03
CA ARG A 49 -17.49 -16.05 1.80
C ARG A 49 -18.68 -16.07 0.86
N ALA A 50 -18.53 -16.70 -0.31
CA ALA A 50 -19.64 -16.99 -1.20
C ALA A 50 -20.01 -18.46 -1.10
N ARG A 51 -21.29 -18.77 -1.00
CA ARG A 51 -21.80 -20.15 -0.94
C ARG A 51 -22.92 -20.34 -1.94
N PHE A 52 -22.84 -21.42 -2.71
CA PHE A 52 -23.86 -21.80 -3.67
C PHE A 52 -23.89 -23.32 -3.90
N HIS A 53 -24.92 -23.81 -4.57
CA HIS A 53 -25.09 -25.23 -4.89
C HIS A 53 -25.08 -25.43 -6.39
N ALA A 54 -24.18 -26.26 -6.88
CA ALA A 54 -24.21 -26.74 -8.24
C ALA A 54 -25.06 -28.01 -8.31
N ASP A 55 -26.20 -27.93 -8.95
CA ASP A 55 -27.16 -29.06 -9.09
C ASP A 55 -26.91 -29.80 -10.43
N PHE A 56 -26.70 -31.09 -10.33
CA PHE A 56 -26.48 -32.01 -11.47
C PHE A 56 -27.62 -33.04 -11.61
N GLY A 57 -28.81 -32.70 -11.14
CA GLY A 57 -30.00 -33.50 -11.23
C GLY A 57 -29.87 -34.84 -10.51
N LYS A 58 -29.98 -35.94 -11.25
CA LYS A 58 -29.90 -37.33 -10.67
C LYS A 58 -28.50 -37.67 -10.11
N GLU A 59 -27.45 -37.01 -10.56
CA GLU A 59 -26.09 -37.28 -10.10
C GLU A 59 -25.81 -36.67 -8.73
N GLY A 60 -26.63 -35.69 -8.33
CA GLY A 60 -26.54 -35.07 -7.02
C GLY A 60 -26.18 -33.59 -7.06
N LYS A 61 -25.90 -33.03 -5.86
CA LYS A 61 -25.57 -31.62 -5.69
C LYS A 61 -24.18 -31.47 -5.09
N VAL A 62 -23.46 -30.47 -5.54
CA VAL A 62 -22.17 -30.06 -4.95
C VAL A 62 -22.35 -28.72 -4.28
N THR A 63 -22.05 -28.66 -2.99
CA THR A 63 -21.93 -27.39 -2.25
C THR A 63 -20.57 -26.80 -2.52
N CYS A 64 -20.57 -25.57 -3.04
CA CYS A 64 -19.37 -24.78 -3.29
C CYS A 64 -19.31 -23.65 -2.26
N GLU A 65 -18.23 -23.56 -1.53
CA GLU A 65 -17.95 -22.46 -0.61
C GLU A 65 -16.59 -21.86 -0.98
N ILE A 66 -16.54 -20.55 -1.18
CA ILE A 66 -15.34 -19.81 -1.58
C ILE A 66 -15.13 -18.71 -0.54
N THR A 67 -14.04 -18.79 0.23
CA THR A 67 -13.64 -17.74 1.17
C THR A 67 -12.36 -17.08 0.65
N VAL A 68 -12.36 -15.75 0.50
CA VAL A 68 -11.19 -14.99 0.06
C VAL A 68 -10.95 -13.83 0.99
N GLY A 69 -9.69 -13.60 1.33
CA GLY A 69 -9.27 -12.53 2.22
C GLY A 69 -7.76 -12.27 2.18
N LEU A 70 -7.31 -11.39 3.09
CA LEU A 70 -5.89 -11.15 3.30
C LEU A 70 -5.37 -12.01 4.46
N ILE A 71 -4.19 -12.62 4.28
CA ILE A 71 -3.57 -13.48 5.28
C ILE A 71 -2.84 -12.69 6.36
N ARG A 72 -2.80 -13.25 7.59
CA ARG A 72 -2.22 -12.60 8.78
C ARG A 72 -0.70 -12.44 8.74
N ASN A 73 0.00 -13.28 7.98
CA ASN A 73 1.44 -13.21 7.85
C ASN A 73 1.87 -13.57 6.43
N ARG A 74 2.96 -12.99 6.02
CA ARG A 74 3.59 -13.25 4.75
C ARG A 74 4.92 -13.97 5.00
N GLU A 75 5.07 -15.13 4.40
CA GLU A 75 6.39 -15.75 4.22
C GLU A 75 6.88 -15.46 2.80
N PRO A 76 7.77 -14.47 2.61
CA PRO A 76 8.20 -14.06 1.28
C PRO A 76 8.85 -15.19 0.46
N LYS A 77 9.47 -16.16 1.15
CA LYS A 77 10.14 -17.30 0.53
C LYS A 77 9.20 -18.48 0.25
N ALA A 78 8.10 -18.61 0.99
CA ALA A 78 7.19 -19.75 0.88
C ALA A 78 6.09 -19.55 -0.16
N GLU A 79 5.90 -18.31 -0.67
CA GLU A 79 4.85 -17.97 -1.64
C GLU A 79 3.45 -18.51 -1.27
N ASN A 80 3.12 -18.51 0.02
CA ASN A 80 1.95 -19.13 0.64
C ASN A 80 0.60 -18.46 0.33
N TYR A 81 0.46 -17.83 -0.83
CA TYR A 81 -0.74 -17.15 -1.30
C TYR A 81 -1.31 -17.83 -2.57
N GLY A 82 -2.50 -17.42 -2.98
CA GLY A 82 -3.20 -18.01 -4.13
C GLY A 82 -4.42 -18.84 -3.73
N ALA A 83 -4.83 -19.76 -4.60
CA ALA A 83 -6.03 -20.56 -4.38
C ALA A 83 -5.73 -21.95 -3.81
N TYR A 84 -6.52 -22.35 -2.81
CA TYR A 84 -6.45 -23.62 -2.11
C TYR A 84 -7.77 -24.37 -2.31
N PHE A 85 -7.72 -25.57 -2.89
CA PHE A 85 -8.90 -26.36 -3.21
C PHE A 85 -9.04 -27.58 -2.32
N TYR A 86 -10.14 -27.64 -1.59
CA TYR A 86 -10.56 -28.78 -0.79
C TYR A 86 -11.74 -29.46 -1.47
N CYS A 87 -11.63 -30.77 -1.67
CA CYS A 87 -12.70 -31.63 -2.15
C CYS A 87 -13.02 -32.66 -1.05
N ASN A 88 -14.26 -32.63 -0.53
CA ASN A 88 -14.68 -33.47 0.59
C ASN A 88 -13.66 -33.45 1.73
N HIS A 89 -13.29 -32.26 2.18
CA HIS A 89 -12.35 -31.95 3.25
C HIS A 89 -10.86 -32.27 2.99
N ARG A 90 -10.53 -32.93 1.89
CA ARG A 90 -9.14 -33.16 1.52
C ARG A 90 -8.59 -32.01 0.71
N LEU A 91 -7.44 -31.47 1.10
CA LEU A 91 -6.70 -30.49 0.28
C LEU A 91 -6.15 -31.22 -0.96
N VAL A 92 -6.57 -30.75 -2.14
CA VAL A 92 -6.18 -31.30 -3.43
C VAL A 92 -5.08 -30.48 -4.08
N VAL A 93 -5.20 -29.15 -3.99
CA VAL A 93 -4.21 -28.20 -4.52
C VAL A 93 -4.05 -27.06 -3.55
N LYS A 94 -2.80 -26.63 -3.33
CA LYS A 94 -2.47 -25.41 -2.61
C LYS A 94 -1.71 -24.42 -3.47
N GLU A 95 -1.84 -23.13 -3.16
CA GLU A 95 -1.05 -22.04 -3.74
C GLU A 95 -1.17 -21.93 -5.27
N LEU A 96 -2.34 -22.31 -5.81
CA LEU A 96 -2.59 -22.26 -7.25
C LEU A 96 -2.60 -20.81 -7.75
N LYS A 97 -1.72 -20.52 -8.73
CA LYS A 97 -1.52 -19.20 -9.33
C LYS A 97 -1.49 -19.30 -10.86
N THR A 98 -2.44 -20.06 -11.41
CA THR A 98 -2.57 -20.26 -12.87
C THR A 98 -3.60 -19.31 -13.49
N ARG A 99 -3.64 -19.30 -14.82
CA ARG A 99 -4.65 -18.55 -15.59
C ARG A 99 -6.08 -19.00 -15.28
N ASP A 100 -6.24 -20.25 -14.87
CA ASP A 100 -7.56 -20.81 -14.58
C ASP A 100 -8.24 -20.15 -13.36
N VAL A 101 -7.45 -19.71 -12.39
CA VAL A 101 -7.92 -18.95 -11.21
C VAL A 101 -7.74 -17.43 -11.37
N GLY A 102 -7.52 -16.95 -12.60
CA GLY A 102 -7.49 -15.53 -12.94
C GLY A 102 -6.11 -14.89 -12.95
N TYR A 103 -5.03 -15.58 -12.56
CA TYR A 103 -3.68 -15.03 -12.74
C TYR A 103 -3.30 -14.96 -14.22
N TYR A 104 -2.46 -14.01 -14.58
CA TYR A 104 -2.06 -13.68 -15.96
C TYR A 104 -3.22 -13.19 -16.85
N SER A 105 -4.39 -12.91 -16.27
CA SER A 105 -5.56 -12.34 -16.92
C SER A 105 -6.21 -11.29 -16.01
N GLU A 106 -7.34 -11.59 -15.39
CA GLU A 106 -8.17 -10.66 -14.60
C GLU A 106 -7.45 -10.15 -13.33
N ILE A 107 -6.61 -10.99 -12.70
CA ILE A 107 -5.87 -10.66 -11.47
C ILE A 107 -4.51 -10.02 -11.79
N GLY A 108 -3.96 -10.34 -12.97
CA GLY A 108 -2.60 -9.98 -13.37
C GLY A 108 -1.54 -10.99 -12.92
N VAL A 109 -0.27 -10.66 -13.14
CA VAL A 109 0.87 -11.56 -12.88
C VAL A 109 1.04 -11.78 -11.38
N PRO A 110 1.38 -13.02 -10.93
CA PRO A 110 1.81 -13.25 -9.55
C PRO A 110 2.96 -12.32 -9.18
N HIS A 111 2.80 -11.57 -8.08
CA HIS A 111 3.78 -10.58 -7.65
C HIS A 111 3.79 -10.48 -6.12
N PRO A 112 4.93 -10.20 -5.49
CA PRO A 112 5.01 -10.00 -4.04
C PRO A 112 3.99 -9.02 -3.48
N ASP A 113 3.64 -7.95 -4.19
CA ASP A 113 2.64 -6.97 -3.77
C ASP A 113 1.22 -7.56 -3.64
N ALA A 114 0.95 -8.67 -4.33
CA ALA A 114 -0.32 -9.39 -4.33
C ALA A 114 -0.34 -10.58 -3.32
N SER A 115 0.75 -10.77 -2.58
CA SER A 115 1.00 -12.01 -1.83
C SER A 115 0.21 -12.16 -0.53
N LEU A 116 -0.63 -11.20 -0.17
CA LEU A 116 -1.54 -11.37 0.97
C LEU A 116 -2.88 -11.98 0.58
N CYS A 117 -3.22 -12.09 -0.70
CA CYS A 117 -4.50 -12.66 -1.12
C CYS A 117 -4.48 -14.19 -1.08
N ARG A 118 -5.36 -14.77 -0.27
CA ARG A 118 -5.59 -16.22 -0.24
C ARG A 118 -7.07 -16.52 -0.48
N ALA A 119 -7.31 -17.55 -1.28
CA ALA A 119 -8.64 -18.10 -1.52
C ALA A 119 -8.69 -19.54 -1.01
N ILE A 120 -9.69 -19.85 -0.19
CA ILE A 120 -9.99 -21.20 0.27
C ILE A 120 -11.29 -21.63 -0.38
N ILE A 121 -11.22 -22.68 -1.18
CA ILE A 121 -12.35 -23.23 -1.91
C ILE A 121 -12.69 -24.61 -1.34
N ARG A 122 -13.89 -24.77 -0.79
CA ARG A 122 -14.40 -26.03 -0.26
C ARG A 122 -15.52 -26.55 -1.11
N LEU A 123 -15.35 -27.76 -1.63
CA LEU A 123 -16.33 -28.48 -2.44
C LEU A 123 -16.77 -29.72 -1.68
N GLN A 124 -18.08 -29.88 -1.50
CA GLN A 124 -18.68 -31.02 -0.78
C GLN A 124 -19.80 -31.63 -1.58
N GLY A 125 -19.77 -32.96 -1.77
CA GLY A 125 -20.77 -33.68 -2.53
C GLY A 125 -20.33 -35.08 -2.95
N PRO A 126 -21.06 -35.72 -3.88
CA PRO A 126 -20.68 -37.02 -4.39
C PRO A 126 -19.25 -37.04 -4.96
N ALA A 127 -18.47 -38.06 -4.63
CA ALA A 127 -17.08 -38.15 -5.04
C ALA A 127 -16.90 -38.12 -6.58
N ALA A 128 -17.89 -38.64 -7.31
CA ALA A 128 -17.91 -38.63 -8.78
C ALA A 128 -18.06 -37.24 -9.39
N LEU A 129 -18.61 -36.28 -8.62
CA LEU A 129 -18.80 -34.88 -9.04
C LEU A 129 -17.68 -33.94 -8.57
N MET A 130 -16.66 -34.48 -7.91
CA MET A 130 -15.53 -33.67 -7.50
C MET A 130 -14.59 -33.37 -8.66
N PRO A 131 -14.16 -32.11 -8.87
CA PRO A 131 -13.32 -31.71 -9.99
C PRO A 131 -11.83 -32.06 -9.78
N TRP A 132 -11.51 -33.14 -9.14
CA TRP A 132 -10.13 -33.62 -8.99
C TRP A 132 -9.69 -34.49 -10.15
N ASN A 133 -8.38 -34.55 -10.40
CA ASN A 133 -7.81 -35.51 -11.33
C ASN A 133 -7.78 -36.95 -10.72
N SER A 134 -7.44 -37.97 -11.52
CA SER A 134 -7.40 -39.36 -11.09
C SER A 134 -6.49 -39.62 -9.89
N THR A 135 -5.40 -38.87 -9.74
CA THR A 135 -4.46 -38.95 -8.62
C THR A 135 -4.86 -38.12 -7.40
N LYS A 136 -5.95 -37.33 -7.51
CA LYS A 136 -6.43 -36.38 -6.48
C LYS A 136 -5.35 -35.39 -6.01
N SER A 137 -4.48 -34.99 -6.92
CA SER A 137 -3.39 -34.02 -6.69
C SER A 137 -3.49 -32.80 -7.58
N GLY A 138 -4.64 -32.60 -8.25
CA GLY A 138 -4.89 -31.46 -9.13
C GLY A 138 -6.38 -31.29 -9.40
N ILE A 139 -6.75 -30.11 -9.89
CA ILE A 139 -8.12 -29.76 -10.26
C ILE A 139 -8.30 -29.90 -11.77
N ASN A 140 -9.39 -30.53 -12.18
CA ASN A 140 -9.84 -30.56 -13.57
C ASN A 140 -10.60 -29.27 -13.87
N ILE A 141 -9.97 -28.38 -14.60
CA ILE A 141 -10.52 -27.06 -14.95
C ILE A 141 -11.69 -27.11 -15.96
N ALA A 142 -11.79 -28.18 -16.74
CA ALA A 142 -12.91 -28.40 -17.66
C ALA A 142 -14.13 -29.06 -16.98
N HIS A 143 -14.06 -29.28 -15.66
CA HIS A 143 -15.18 -29.88 -14.94
C HIS A 143 -16.28 -28.84 -14.69
N PRO A 144 -17.59 -29.16 -14.91
CA PRO A 144 -18.68 -28.21 -14.77
C PRO A 144 -18.78 -27.51 -13.41
N VAL A 145 -18.38 -28.17 -12.33
CA VAL A 145 -18.29 -27.57 -11.00
C VAL A 145 -17.27 -26.43 -10.99
N PHE A 146 -16.10 -26.64 -11.63
CA PHE A 146 -15.07 -25.59 -11.68
C PHE A 146 -15.51 -24.42 -12.55
N GLU A 147 -16.12 -24.67 -13.70
CA GLU A 147 -16.63 -23.61 -14.60
C GLU A 147 -17.65 -22.71 -13.89
N ARG A 148 -18.54 -23.30 -13.06
CA ARG A 148 -19.55 -22.53 -12.30
C ARG A 148 -18.95 -21.70 -11.18
N LEU A 149 -17.92 -22.19 -10.49
CA LEU A 149 -17.31 -21.45 -9.37
C LEU A 149 -16.31 -20.36 -9.81
N ARG A 150 -15.71 -20.51 -11.01
CA ARG A 150 -14.63 -19.67 -11.50
C ARG A 150 -14.97 -18.16 -11.51
N PRO A 151 -16.13 -17.70 -12.01
CA PRO A 151 -16.44 -16.27 -12.05
C PRO A 151 -16.41 -15.62 -10.66
N THR A 152 -17.07 -16.24 -9.68
CA THR A 152 -17.09 -15.76 -8.29
C THR A 152 -15.70 -15.79 -7.65
N LEU A 153 -14.94 -16.86 -7.87
CA LEU A 153 -13.57 -16.99 -7.38
C LEU A 153 -12.68 -15.86 -7.92
N VAL A 154 -12.71 -15.63 -9.23
CA VAL A 154 -11.88 -14.62 -9.89
C VAL A 154 -12.26 -13.21 -9.45
N GLU A 155 -13.56 -12.91 -9.32
CA GLU A 155 -14.02 -11.59 -8.83
C GLU A 155 -13.51 -11.30 -7.42
N LEU A 156 -13.66 -12.24 -6.49
CA LEU A 156 -13.16 -12.10 -5.11
C LEU A 156 -11.63 -11.99 -5.07
N MET A 157 -10.93 -12.85 -5.78
CA MET A 157 -9.47 -12.82 -5.81
C MET A 157 -8.94 -11.52 -6.45
N ALA A 158 -9.55 -11.02 -7.51
CA ALA A 158 -9.17 -9.75 -8.13
C ALA A 158 -9.31 -8.58 -7.15
N HIS A 159 -10.39 -8.57 -6.38
CA HIS A 159 -10.61 -7.55 -5.34
C HIS A 159 -9.53 -7.59 -4.25
N PHE A 160 -9.32 -8.75 -3.60
CA PHE A 160 -8.38 -8.85 -2.49
C PHE A 160 -6.90 -8.76 -2.94
N THR A 161 -6.58 -9.20 -4.14
CA THR A 161 -5.26 -8.97 -4.74
C THR A 161 -5.01 -7.48 -5.00
N SER A 162 -6.02 -6.77 -5.51
CA SER A 162 -5.94 -5.32 -5.69
C SER A 162 -5.83 -4.59 -4.34
N LEU A 163 -6.52 -5.06 -3.31
CA LEU A 163 -6.40 -4.54 -1.96
C LEU A 163 -4.99 -4.75 -1.40
N SER A 164 -4.43 -5.96 -1.52
CA SER A 164 -3.04 -6.25 -1.12
C SER A 164 -2.04 -5.28 -1.76
N ARG A 165 -2.14 -5.07 -3.08
CA ARG A 165 -1.28 -4.14 -3.82
C ARG A 165 -1.40 -2.69 -3.33
N ARG A 166 -2.61 -2.24 -2.98
CA ARG A 166 -2.83 -0.87 -2.50
C ARG A 166 -2.29 -0.61 -1.11
N LEU A 167 -2.17 -1.65 -0.29
CA LEU A 167 -1.68 -1.59 1.08
C LEU A 167 -0.21 -1.97 1.23
N LYS A 168 0.49 -2.27 0.13
CA LYS A 168 1.85 -2.87 0.10
C LYS A 168 2.92 -2.09 0.85
N ASP A 169 2.79 -0.77 0.90
CA ASP A 169 3.83 0.09 1.49
C ASP A 169 3.83 0.07 3.02
N ASP A 170 2.75 -0.42 3.64
CA ASP A 170 2.62 -0.46 5.09
C ASP A 170 1.69 -1.59 5.58
N TRP A 171 1.96 -2.82 5.18
CA TRP A 171 1.15 -3.97 5.60
C TRP A 171 1.12 -4.17 7.12
N GLU A 172 2.22 -3.88 7.82
CA GLU A 172 2.29 -4.07 9.27
C GLU A 172 1.25 -3.25 10.03
N ASN A 173 1.08 -1.97 9.66
CA ASN A 173 0.13 -1.09 10.35
C ASN A 173 -1.28 -1.13 9.72
N GLN A 174 -1.40 -1.49 8.44
CA GLN A 174 -2.67 -1.46 7.74
C GLN A 174 -3.35 -2.84 7.64
N VAL A 175 -2.61 -3.93 7.78
CA VAL A 175 -3.13 -5.30 7.69
C VAL A 175 -2.79 -6.11 8.94
N PHE A 176 -1.53 -6.37 9.24
CA PHE A 176 -1.12 -7.29 10.30
C PHE A 176 -1.46 -6.81 11.71
N LYS A 177 -1.54 -5.50 11.92
CA LYS A 177 -2.07 -4.90 13.15
C LYS A 177 -3.47 -5.39 13.49
N TYR A 178 -4.26 -5.78 12.50
CA TYR A 178 -5.63 -6.25 12.64
C TYR A 178 -5.70 -7.77 12.46
N ASP A 179 -4.77 -8.50 13.08
CA ASP A 179 -4.77 -9.97 13.08
C ASP A 179 -6.04 -10.48 13.77
N ALA A 180 -6.90 -11.11 12.98
CA ALA A 180 -8.14 -11.71 13.44
C ALA A 180 -8.00 -13.22 13.67
N GLY A 181 -6.85 -13.80 13.30
CA GLY A 181 -6.63 -15.23 13.37
C GLY A 181 -7.65 -16.02 12.54
N VAL A 182 -8.18 -17.08 13.15
CA VAL A 182 -9.27 -17.88 12.56
C VAL A 182 -10.59 -17.21 12.82
N ILE A 183 -11.39 -17.01 11.77
CA ILE A 183 -12.75 -16.45 11.91
C ILE A 183 -13.75 -17.60 11.78
N GLU A 184 -14.35 -17.99 12.88
CA GLU A 184 -15.32 -19.11 12.93
C GLU A 184 -16.61 -18.79 12.16
N LYS A 185 -17.07 -17.54 12.20
CA LYS A 185 -18.35 -17.12 11.59
C LYS A 185 -18.15 -16.02 10.57
N ILE A 186 -17.98 -16.40 9.31
CA ILE A 186 -18.11 -15.50 8.18
C ILE A 186 -19.48 -15.76 7.56
N GLU A 187 -20.37 -14.78 7.57
CA GLU A 187 -21.68 -14.93 6.94
C GLU A 187 -21.52 -15.13 5.43
N PRO A 188 -22.07 -16.21 4.86
CA PRO A 188 -21.99 -16.46 3.44
C PRO A 188 -22.88 -15.48 2.69
N ILE A 189 -22.34 -14.90 1.62
CA ILE A 189 -23.15 -14.21 0.62
C ILE A 189 -23.77 -15.30 -0.26
N GLU A 190 -25.09 -15.37 -0.34
CA GLU A 190 -25.76 -16.29 -1.24
C GLU A 190 -25.41 -15.92 -2.69
N GLY A 191 -24.64 -16.78 -3.34
CA GLY A 191 -24.29 -16.61 -4.74
C GLY A 191 -25.45 -17.03 -5.61
N SER A 192 -26.07 -16.11 -6.34
CA SER A 192 -26.85 -16.45 -7.52
C SER A 192 -25.94 -16.34 -8.74
N GLU A 193 -26.20 -17.13 -9.78
CA GLU A 193 -25.38 -17.26 -10.99
C GLU A 193 -25.15 -15.96 -11.80
N ARG A 194 -25.66 -14.80 -11.32
CA ARG A 194 -25.63 -13.52 -12.02
C ARG A 194 -25.38 -12.28 -11.15
N LEU A 195 -25.02 -12.43 -9.88
CA LEU A 195 -24.82 -11.28 -9.00
C LEU A 195 -23.34 -10.87 -8.95
N HIS A 196 -23.08 -9.65 -9.38
CA HIS A 196 -21.88 -8.96 -8.98
C HIS A 196 -21.89 -8.83 -7.45
N LEU A 197 -20.85 -9.35 -6.80
CA LEU A 197 -20.73 -9.30 -5.35
C LEU A 197 -20.59 -7.84 -4.93
N THR A 198 -21.38 -7.42 -3.93
CA THR A 198 -21.22 -6.09 -3.34
C THR A 198 -19.97 -6.07 -2.48
N LEU A 199 -18.85 -5.68 -3.08
CA LEU A 199 -17.57 -5.57 -2.42
C LEU A 199 -17.34 -4.12 -1.95
N PRO A 200 -16.67 -3.89 -0.81
CA PRO A 200 -16.36 -2.55 -0.36
C PRO A 200 -15.44 -1.85 -1.37
N PRO A 201 -15.59 -0.53 -1.57
CA PRO A 201 -14.72 0.20 -2.48
C PRO A 201 -13.27 0.08 -2.03
N LEU A 202 -12.38 -0.21 -2.99
CA LEU A 202 -10.96 -0.31 -2.71
C LEU A 202 -10.40 1.05 -2.23
N PRO A 203 -9.48 1.06 -1.25
CA PRO A 203 -8.85 2.30 -0.80
C PRO A 203 -8.20 3.00 -2.00
N ARG A 204 -8.32 4.32 -2.06
CA ARG A 204 -7.64 5.10 -3.09
C ARG A 204 -6.14 4.84 -2.97
N VAL A 205 -5.47 4.60 -4.09
CA VAL A 205 -4.00 4.58 -4.11
C VAL A 205 -3.56 5.98 -3.72
N ARG A 206 -2.88 6.11 -2.58
CA ARG A 206 -2.22 7.37 -2.25
C ARG A 206 -1.10 7.53 -3.27
N ARG A 207 -1.32 8.37 -4.27
CA ARG A 207 -0.25 8.83 -5.14
C ARG A 207 0.85 9.41 -4.26
N SER A 208 2.09 9.38 -4.74
CA SER A 208 3.16 10.12 -4.08
C SER A 208 2.74 11.58 -4.03
N SER A 209 2.74 12.19 -2.85
CA SER A 209 2.44 13.62 -2.70
C SER A 209 3.31 14.48 -3.63
N VAL A 210 4.52 14.03 -3.93
CA VAL A 210 5.41 14.65 -4.92
C VAL A 210 4.80 14.62 -6.32
N LEU A 211 4.24 13.49 -6.76
CA LEU A 211 3.64 13.36 -8.10
C LEU A 211 2.36 14.20 -8.22
N ASP A 212 1.55 14.25 -7.16
CA ASP A 212 0.34 15.05 -7.13
C ASP A 212 0.66 16.54 -7.19
N LEU A 213 1.64 17.00 -6.40
CA LEU A 213 2.11 18.40 -6.43
C LEU A 213 2.73 18.79 -7.78
N LYS A 214 3.47 17.86 -8.42
CA LYS A 214 4.01 18.10 -9.78
C LYS A 214 2.90 18.21 -10.82
N ALA A 215 1.87 17.38 -10.72
CA ALA A 215 0.72 17.43 -11.62
C ALA A 215 -0.07 18.75 -11.45
N GLU A 216 -0.33 19.15 -10.20
CA GLU A 216 -1.00 20.42 -9.86
C GLU A 216 -0.24 21.65 -10.39
N ASN A 217 1.09 21.59 -10.36
CA ASN A 217 1.95 22.69 -10.82
C ASN A 217 2.47 22.50 -12.26
N SER A 218 1.95 21.58 -13.05
CA SER A 218 2.52 21.16 -14.33
C SER A 218 2.79 22.34 -15.29
N GLN A 219 1.84 23.27 -15.43
CA GLN A 219 2.02 24.45 -16.28
C GLN A 219 3.12 25.38 -15.73
N LYS A 220 3.13 25.64 -14.42
CA LYS A 220 4.15 26.49 -13.79
C LYS A 220 5.54 25.90 -13.90
N LEU A 221 5.66 24.57 -13.80
CA LEU A 221 6.94 23.86 -13.96
C LEU A 221 7.44 23.91 -15.41
N GLN A 222 6.57 23.98 -16.40
CA GLN A 222 6.97 24.21 -17.79
C GLN A 222 7.48 25.63 -18.00
N ASP A 223 6.79 26.62 -17.43
CA ASP A 223 7.15 28.05 -17.57
C ASP A 223 8.40 28.41 -16.73
N MET A 224 8.57 27.74 -15.57
CA MET A 224 9.63 28.00 -14.61
C MET A 224 10.31 26.67 -14.16
N PRO A 225 11.12 26.01 -15.04
CA PRO A 225 11.68 24.67 -14.73
C PRO A 225 12.56 24.63 -13.46
N TRP A 226 13.17 25.73 -13.10
CA TRP A 226 13.98 25.87 -11.88
C TRP A 226 13.17 25.70 -10.58
N THR A 227 11.84 25.83 -10.64
CA THR A 227 10.96 25.62 -9.47
C THR A 227 10.68 24.15 -9.16
N LEU A 228 11.06 23.21 -10.05
CA LEU A 228 10.83 21.78 -9.86
C LEU A 228 11.38 21.26 -8.52
N GLY A 229 12.63 21.61 -8.19
CA GLY A 229 13.23 21.22 -6.92
C GLY A 229 12.50 21.74 -5.70
N LEU A 230 11.87 22.93 -5.81
CA LEU A 230 11.08 23.53 -4.73
C LEU A 230 9.82 22.72 -4.47
N VAL A 231 9.11 22.31 -5.52
CA VAL A 231 7.90 21.48 -5.43
C VAL A 231 8.22 20.09 -4.91
N GLU A 232 9.29 19.47 -5.42
CA GLU A 232 9.72 18.13 -4.96
C GLU A 232 10.13 18.13 -3.49
N ALA A 233 10.85 19.14 -3.02
CA ALA A 233 11.26 19.23 -1.62
C ALA A 233 10.05 19.33 -0.67
N ILE A 234 9.02 20.09 -1.01
CA ILE A 234 7.77 20.15 -0.22
C ILE A 234 7.07 18.78 -0.19
N GLY A 235 6.95 18.13 -1.34
CA GLY A 235 6.35 16.79 -1.41
C GLY A 235 7.15 15.72 -0.66
N LEU A 236 8.48 15.85 -0.60
CA LEU A 236 9.36 14.94 0.12
C LEU A 236 9.13 14.98 1.64
N ILE A 237 8.65 16.10 2.20
CA ILE A 237 8.29 16.19 3.62
C ILE A 237 7.24 15.13 3.99
N ASP A 238 6.26 14.88 3.13
CA ASP A 238 5.25 13.85 3.36
C ASP A 238 5.83 12.43 3.36
N VAL A 239 6.85 12.20 2.54
CA VAL A 239 7.57 10.93 2.52
C VAL A 239 8.37 10.74 3.81
N ILE A 240 9.11 11.77 4.24
CA ILE A 240 9.91 11.74 5.48
C ILE A 240 9.00 11.56 6.69
N LYS A 241 7.86 12.26 6.76
CA LYS A 241 6.89 12.17 7.86
C LYS A 241 6.40 10.75 8.11
N ARG A 242 6.28 9.94 7.05
CA ARG A 242 5.83 8.53 7.12
C ARG A 242 6.90 7.57 7.61
N GLN A 243 8.16 7.98 7.64
CA GLN A 243 9.26 7.12 8.10
C GLN A 243 9.26 7.01 9.63
N LYS A 244 9.59 5.81 10.14
CA LYS A 244 9.74 5.54 11.58
C LYS A 244 11.14 6.00 12.07
N LEU A 245 11.53 7.24 11.74
CA LEU A 245 12.82 7.81 12.15
C LEU A 245 12.64 8.75 13.33
N GLN A 246 13.45 8.60 14.37
CA GLN A 246 13.46 9.52 15.52
C GLN A 246 13.86 10.94 15.13
N THR A 247 14.67 11.09 14.08
CA THR A 247 15.19 12.37 13.60
C THR A 247 14.42 12.97 12.43
N LYS A 248 13.27 12.40 12.05
CA LYS A 248 12.49 12.82 10.87
C LYS A 248 12.18 14.32 10.84
N ASN A 249 11.83 14.90 11.98
CA ASN A 249 11.45 16.31 12.06
C ASN A 249 12.66 17.24 11.93
N ARG A 250 13.83 16.84 12.44
CA ARG A 250 15.09 17.58 12.22
C ARG A 250 15.46 17.60 10.74
N ILE A 251 15.36 16.45 10.06
CA ILE A 251 15.62 16.33 8.62
C ILE A 251 14.64 17.22 7.85
N SER A 252 13.36 17.17 8.20
CA SER A 252 12.31 17.98 7.59
C SER A 252 12.56 19.49 7.79
N LEU A 253 12.95 19.92 8.97
CA LEU A 253 13.27 21.31 9.24
C LEU A 253 14.43 21.81 8.37
N ILE A 254 15.53 21.05 8.31
CA ILE A 254 16.70 21.39 7.49
C ILE A 254 16.31 21.46 6.01
N LEU A 255 15.55 20.48 5.52
CA LEU A 255 15.11 20.43 4.11
C LEU A 255 14.21 21.63 3.77
N LEU A 256 13.22 21.94 4.61
CA LEU A 256 12.31 23.08 4.42
C LEU A 256 13.06 24.41 4.39
N ASP A 257 13.95 24.61 5.35
CA ASP A 257 14.70 25.87 5.45
C ASP A 257 15.69 26.06 4.30
N SER A 258 16.41 24.99 3.93
CA SER A 258 17.32 25.04 2.77
C SER A 258 16.56 25.26 1.46
N ASN A 259 15.40 24.61 1.30
CA ASN A 259 14.55 24.82 0.13
C ASN A 259 14.03 26.26 0.04
N PHE A 260 13.64 26.84 1.16
CA PHE A 260 13.20 28.23 1.23
C PHE A 260 14.34 29.20 0.87
N GLU A 261 15.55 28.97 1.35
CA GLU A 261 16.71 29.80 1.00
C GLU A 261 17.03 29.72 -0.50
N ILE A 262 16.96 28.52 -1.08
CA ILE A 262 17.10 28.32 -2.53
C ILE A 262 16.00 29.10 -3.27
N ALA A 263 14.75 29.01 -2.83
CA ALA A 263 13.63 29.70 -3.45
C ALA A 263 13.82 31.21 -3.53
N LEU A 264 14.29 31.84 -2.44
CA LEU A 264 14.58 33.27 -2.40
C LEU A 264 15.66 33.67 -3.43
N LYS A 265 16.73 32.86 -3.53
CA LYS A 265 17.82 33.09 -4.47
C LYS A 265 17.39 32.89 -5.94
N GLU A 266 16.63 31.83 -6.21
CA GLU A 266 16.04 31.58 -7.54
C GLU A 266 15.10 32.71 -7.95
N PHE A 267 14.27 33.21 -7.03
CA PHE A 267 13.39 34.33 -7.31
C PHE A 267 14.16 35.56 -7.75
N LEU A 268 15.22 35.91 -7.04
CA LEU A 268 16.03 37.10 -7.33
C LEU A 268 16.77 36.98 -8.68
N VAL A 269 17.27 35.78 -9.02
CA VAL A 269 18.01 35.54 -10.25
C VAL A 269 17.09 35.49 -11.48
N HIS A 270 15.94 34.85 -11.36
CA HIS A 270 15.07 34.60 -12.50
C HIS A 270 14.03 35.70 -12.79
N ARG A 271 13.70 36.53 -11.80
CA ARG A 271 12.77 37.65 -12.00
C ARG A 271 13.50 38.91 -12.49
N THR A 272 14.08 38.82 -13.69
CA THR A 272 14.81 39.93 -14.33
C THR A 272 13.98 41.14 -14.64
N ASP A 273 12.66 40.99 -14.67
CA ASP A 273 11.67 42.08 -14.74
C ASP A 273 11.69 42.95 -13.47
N LEU A 274 11.86 42.37 -12.31
CA LEU A 274 11.96 43.07 -11.02
C LEU A 274 13.44 43.41 -10.66
N PHE A 275 14.36 42.53 -11.06
CA PHE A 275 15.79 42.60 -10.73
C PHE A 275 16.64 42.68 -12.03
N PRO A 276 16.65 43.81 -12.74
CA PRO A 276 17.37 43.95 -14.01
C PRO A 276 18.87 43.72 -13.85
N LYS A 277 19.47 42.94 -14.75
CA LYS A 277 20.92 42.61 -14.74
C LYS A 277 21.86 43.83 -14.72
N LYS A 278 21.41 44.96 -15.28
CA LYS A 278 22.16 46.24 -15.25
C LYS A 278 22.34 46.77 -13.83
N THR A 279 21.34 46.57 -12.96
CA THR A 279 21.35 47.04 -11.55
C THR A 279 21.82 45.95 -10.61
N TYR A 280 21.49 44.67 -10.90
CA TYR A 280 21.81 43.52 -10.11
C TYR A 280 22.92 42.74 -10.79
N THR A 281 24.14 43.31 -10.70
CA THR A 281 25.37 42.67 -11.20
C THR A 281 25.73 41.46 -10.37
N ASP A 282 26.58 40.56 -10.90
CA ASP A 282 27.07 39.38 -10.19
C ASP A 282 27.69 39.69 -8.84
N THR A 283 28.38 40.85 -8.74
CA THR A 283 28.96 41.33 -7.47
C THR A 283 27.88 41.66 -6.45
N LYS A 284 26.83 42.40 -6.87
CA LYS A 284 25.71 42.75 -6.00
C LYS A 284 24.91 41.53 -5.58
N ILE A 285 24.69 40.59 -6.49
CA ILE A 285 24.02 39.32 -6.16
C ILE A 285 24.81 38.50 -5.15
N LYS A 286 26.13 38.40 -5.29
CA LYS A 286 27.00 37.73 -4.30
C LYS A 286 26.92 38.41 -2.93
N GLU A 287 26.88 39.73 -2.87
CA GLU A 287 26.71 40.48 -1.65
C GLU A 287 25.38 40.16 -0.97
N LEU A 288 24.28 40.24 -1.73
CA LEU A 288 22.94 39.89 -1.23
C LEU A 288 22.87 38.43 -0.71
N PHE A 289 23.48 37.48 -1.44
CA PHE A 289 23.49 36.06 -1.06
C PHE A 289 24.35 35.75 0.18
N SER A 290 25.17 36.69 0.61
CA SER A 290 26.00 36.51 1.82
C SER A 290 25.16 36.37 3.10
N ARG A 291 23.95 36.98 3.12
CA ARG A 291 23.06 36.98 4.28
C ARG A 291 21.60 36.91 3.85
N ARG A 292 20.87 35.95 4.39
CA ARG A 292 19.46 35.74 4.06
C ARG A 292 18.57 36.96 4.23
N HIS A 293 18.75 37.73 5.31
CA HIS A 293 17.94 38.91 5.56
C HIS A 293 18.12 40.01 4.50
N LEU A 294 19.30 40.08 3.84
CA LEU A 294 19.51 41.00 2.72
C LEU A 294 18.67 40.62 1.50
N VAL A 295 18.60 39.28 1.19
CA VAL A 295 17.76 38.77 0.11
C VAL A 295 16.29 39.04 0.40
N VAL A 296 15.82 38.76 1.61
CA VAL A 296 14.42 38.99 2.02
C VAL A 296 14.08 40.48 1.91
N ALA A 297 14.94 41.36 2.44
CA ALA A 297 14.73 42.80 2.37
C ALA A 297 14.67 43.31 0.93
N GLU A 298 15.52 42.76 0.04
CA GLU A 298 15.53 43.17 -1.38
C GLU A 298 14.27 42.73 -2.10
N ILE A 299 13.84 41.47 -1.90
CA ILE A 299 12.59 40.93 -2.46
C ILE A 299 11.37 41.74 -1.96
N SER A 300 11.35 42.09 -0.68
CA SER A 300 10.23 42.81 -0.05
C SER A 300 10.04 44.22 -0.58
N LYS A 301 11.00 44.80 -1.32
CA LYS A 301 10.85 46.05 -2.02
C LYS A 301 9.91 45.96 -3.23
N HIS A 302 9.82 44.76 -3.81
CA HIS A 302 9.08 44.50 -5.05
C HIS A 302 7.83 43.62 -4.84
N VAL A 303 7.88 42.72 -3.84
CA VAL A 303 6.79 41.78 -3.56
C VAL A 303 6.36 41.89 -2.10
N LYS A 304 5.06 42.12 -1.87
CA LYS A 304 4.52 42.22 -0.51
C LYS A 304 4.35 40.82 0.08
N ILE A 305 5.27 40.40 0.95
CA ILE A 305 5.15 39.20 1.78
C ILE A 305 4.58 39.63 3.14
N PRO A 306 3.51 38.99 3.66
CA PRO A 306 2.98 39.30 4.97
C PRO A 306 4.03 39.14 6.09
N GLU A 307 4.18 40.18 6.93
CA GLU A 307 5.17 40.20 8.01
C GLU A 307 5.06 38.98 8.96
N LYS A 308 3.84 38.54 9.24
CA LYS A 308 3.58 37.35 10.04
C LYS A 308 4.26 36.09 9.47
N LEU A 309 4.31 35.94 8.15
CA LEU A 309 4.97 34.79 7.53
C LEU A 309 6.50 34.91 7.65
N LEU A 310 7.05 36.12 7.52
CA LEU A 310 8.48 36.38 7.66
C LEU A 310 8.96 36.12 9.10
N LEU A 311 8.17 36.50 10.11
CA LEU A 311 8.49 36.21 11.51
C LEU A 311 8.54 34.72 11.80
N ILE A 312 7.60 33.93 11.23
CA ILE A 312 7.60 32.46 11.38
C ILE A 312 8.84 31.86 10.72
N VAL A 313 9.18 32.31 9.52
CA VAL A 313 10.37 31.86 8.79
C VAL A 313 11.64 32.17 9.58
N GLU A 314 11.76 33.36 10.17
CA GLU A 314 12.93 33.74 10.97
C GLU A 314 13.08 32.87 12.22
N HIS A 315 11.97 32.59 12.91
CA HIS A 315 11.95 31.69 14.06
C HIS A 315 12.51 30.29 13.73
N TYR A 316 12.05 29.68 12.63
CA TYR A 316 12.52 28.34 12.24
C TYR A 316 13.95 28.36 11.65
N TYR A 317 14.37 29.46 11.03
CA TYR A 317 15.75 29.66 10.62
C TYR A 317 16.70 29.68 11.81
N GLU A 318 16.35 30.38 12.89
CA GLU A 318 17.14 30.36 14.14
C GLU A 318 17.20 28.97 14.76
N GLN A 319 16.08 28.22 14.76
CA GLN A 319 16.06 26.85 15.25
C GLN A 319 16.98 25.94 14.41
N ARG A 320 16.94 26.05 13.09
CA ARG A 320 17.82 25.28 12.20
C ARG A 320 19.28 25.63 12.45
N ASN A 321 19.62 26.89 12.62
CA ASN A 321 20.98 27.32 12.90
C ASN A 321 21.51 26.73 14.21
N LYS A 322 20.72 26.73 15.27
CA LYS A 322 21.07 26.06 16.53
C LYS A 322 21.33 24.56 16.32
N LEU A 323 20.49 23.89 15.58
CA LEU A 323 20.69 22.45 15.26
C LEU A 323 22.01 22.18 14.54
N ILE A 324 22.38 23.01 13.57
CA ILE A 324 23.55 22.78 12.71
C ILE A 324 24.83 23.26 13.38
N HIS A 325 24.83 24.46 13.97
CA HIS A 325 26.05 25.13 14.42
C HIS A 325 26.33 24.95 15.91
N GLU A 326 25.30 24.83 16.74
CA GLU A 326 25.46 24.75 18.20
C GLU A 326 25.36 23.30 18.72
N ARG A 327 25.17 22.31 17.84
CA ARG A 327 24.93 20.88 18.19
C ARG A 327 23.84 20.72 19.26
N ALA A 328 22.87 21.63 19.28
CA ALA A 328 21.80 21.59 20.25
C ALA A 328 20.89 20.38 20.01
N THR A 329 20.65 19.62 21.06
CA THR A 329 19.60 18.59 21.06
C THR A 329 18.26 19.30 21.21
N MET A 330 17.71 19.76 20.11
CA MET A 330 16.36 20.36 20.11
C MET A 330 15.35 19.31 19.68
N ASP A 331 14.26 19.25 20.41
CA ASP A 331 13.09 18.48 20.00
C ASP A 331 12.24 19.36 19.08
N VAL A 332 11.98 18.86 17.88
CA VAL A 332 11.14 19.53 16.88
C VAL A 332 9.86 18.70 16.76
N ALA A 333 8.74 19.27 17.15
CA ALA A 333 7.45 18.57 17.12
C ALA A 333 6.88 18.47 15.68
N ASP A 334 6.02 17.47 15.44
CA ASP A 334 5.32 17.33 14.16
C ASP A 334 4.54 18.61 13.79
N LYS A 335 3.94 19.28 14.78
CA LYS A 335 3.21 20.54 14.61
C LYS A 335 4.10 21.66 14.09
N ASP A 336 5.36 21.73 14.54
CA ASP A 336 6.32 22.76 14.11
C ASP A 336 6.61 22.62 12.61
N ILE A 337 6.80 21.38 12.16
CA ILE A 337 7.02 21.08 10.74
C ILE A 337 5.79 21.46 9.90
N GLU A 338 4.57 21.19 10.39
CA GLU A 338 3.33 21.56 9.69
C GLU A 338 3.18 23.07 9.56
N VAL A 339 3.43 23.82 10.64
CA VAL A 339 3.38 25.30 10.64
C VAL A 339 4.41 25.87 9.68
N TYR A 340 5.65 25.39 9.75
CA TYR A 340 6.72 25.88 8.90
C TYR A 340 6.48 25.57 7.42
N ARG A 341 6.08 24.32 7.11
CA ARG A 341 5.71 23.90 5.78
C ARG A 341 4.60 24.77 5.19
N SER A 342 3.48 24.93 5.90
CA SER A 342 2.35 25.77 5.45
C SER A 342 2.77 27.24 5.22
N THR A 343 3.74 27.73 6.01
CA THR A 343 4.29 29.08 5.84
C THR A 343 5.09 29.19 4.55
N ILE A 344 5.98 28.23 4.29
CA ILE A 344 6.78 28.19 3.06
C ILE A 344 5.89 28.03 1.83
N GLU A 345 4.91 27.13 1.86
CA GLU A 345 3.95 26.94 0.77
C GLU A 345 3.25 28.24 0.37
N LYS A 346 2.78 29.02 1.37
CA LYS A 346 2.17 30.33 1.14
C LYS A 346 3.14 31.31 0.49
N ILE A 347 4.39 31.34 0.95
CA ILE A 347 5.39 32.25 0.37
C ILE A 347 5.77 31.80 -1.05
N LEU A 348 5.92 30.52 -1.31
CA LEU A 348 6.15 29.99 -2.66
C LEU A 348 4.98 30.29 -3.60
N GLY A 349 3.75 30.24 -3.09
CA GLY A 349 2.56 30.70 -3.81
C GLY A 349 2.61 32.18 -4.18
N ILE A 350 3.04 33.05 -3.26
CA ILE A 350 3.21 34.50 -3.50
C ILE A 350 4.33 34.77 -4.51
N LEU A 351 5.46 34.10 -4.40
CA LEU A 351 6.63 34.36 -5.24
C LEU A 351 6.49 33.77 -6.65
N PHE A 352 6.01 32.54 -6.78
CA PHE A 352 6.02 31.78 -8.03
C PHE A 352 4.63 31.37 -8.53
N GLY A 353 3.57 31.64 -7.77
CA GLY A 353 2.22 31.18 -8.10
C GLY A 353 2.06 29.65 -7.99
N LEU A 354 2.89 28.97 -7.20
CA LEU A 354 2.81 27.54 -6.98
C LEU A 354 1.64 27.18 -6.05
N SER A 355 0.98 26.06 -6.31
CA SER A 355 -0.12 25.52 -5.50
C SER A 355 0.35 24.26 -4.74
N PHE A 356 -0.04 24.18 -3.46
CA PHE A 356 0.29 23.04 -2.59
C PHE A 356 -0.96 22.47 -1.88
N ALA A 357 -2.15 22.96 -2.28
CA ALA A 357 -3.42 22.40 -1.83
C ALA A 357 -3.68 21.10 -2.60
N VAL A 358 -3.48 19.96 -1.95
CA VAL A 358 -3.96 18.67 -2.47
C VAL A 358 -5.35 18.47 -1.90
N GLU A 359 -6.37 18.53 -2.76
CA GLU A 359 -7.76 18.19 -2.42
C GLU A 359 -7.93 16.70 -2.02
#